data_863119e3bd6e4f0007375077999697c0
#
_entry.id   863119e3bd6e4f0007375077999697c0
#
_cell.length_a   1.000
_cell.length_b   1.000
_cell.length_c   1.000
_cell.angle_alpha   90.00
_cell.angle_beta   90.00
_cell.angle_gamma   90.00
#
_symmetry.space_group_name_H-M   'P 1'
#
loop_
_entity.id
_entity.type
_entity.pdbx_description
1 polymer ?
#
loop_
_entity_poly.entity_id
_entity_poly.type
_entity_poly.pdbx_seq_one_letter_code
_entity_poly.pdbx_strand_id
1 'polypeptide(L)'
;SHISGSGDGGRIIKADIDHYQPAAAPAAPTTVSAAAPETKATVPAFTPIAGQEGYTDIPNSQIRNVIAKRLAESKFTAPHFYLKMEINMDNAMTARAQLNESSPVKISFNDLVVKAVAMALRQHPAVNASWMGDKIRRHHHVHIGIAVAIEDGLIVPVVRFADQKTLPQIAAESKELAGKAKNKKLQPNEFSGNTFTISNLGMMDIEEFTAIINPPDSCILAVGRIREIVVKKGDGFAVSNVMMLTLSCDHRSVDGATGAAFLQSVK
;
A
#
# COMPACT_ATOMS: atom_id res chain seq x y z
N SER A 1 -60.24 -22.38 -29.08
CA SER A 1 -58.91 -23.02 -28.96
C SER A 1 -58.64 -23.78 -30.25
N HIS A 2 -57.44 -23.57 -30.83
CA HIS A 2 -57.06 -24.16 -32.14
C HIS A 2 -56.25 -25.47 -31.96
N ILE A 3 -56.36 -26.10 -30.79
CA ILE A 3 -55.68 -27.36 -30.50
C ILE A 3 -56.74 -28.45 -30.42
N SER A 4 -56.64 -29.50 -31.24
CA SER A 4 -57.46 -30.67 -31.17
C SER A 4 -56.95 -31.63 -30.10
N GLY A 5 -57.80 -32.03 -29.13
CA GLY A 5 -57.42 -32.92 -28.05
C GLY A 5 -57.44 -34.38 -28.46
N SER A 6 -56.38 -35.14 -28.16
CA SER A 6 -56.29 -36.60 -28.45
C SER A 6 -56.66 -37.48 -27.23
N GLY A 7 -57.03 -36.91 -26.08
CA GLY A 7 -57.46 -37.64 -24.89
C GLY A 7 -58.93 -38.10 -24.96
N ASP A 8 -59.31 -38.94 -24.04
CA ASP A 8 -60.67 -39.55 -23.93
C ASP A 8 -61.75 -38.45 -23.85
N GLY A 9 -62.75 -38.54 -24.75
CA GLY A 9 -63.80 -37.53 -24.87
C GLY A 9 -63.35 -36.20 -25.51
N GLY A 10 -62.21 -36.12 -26.30
CA GLY A 10 -61.71 -34.93 -26.95
C GLY A 10 -60.96 -33.99 -26.04
N ARG A 11 -60.46 -34.44 -24.87
CA ARG A 11 -59.73 -33.65 -23.89
C ARG A 11 -58.29 -33.43 -24.39
N ILE A 12 -57.82 -32.18 -24.31
CA ILE A 12 -56.45 -31.79 -24.66
C ILE A 12 -55.51 -32.35 -23.56
N ILE A 13 -54.50 -33.13 -23.93
CA ILE A 13 -53.47 -33.68 -23.06
C ILE A 13 -52.13 -32.99 -23.35
N LYS A 14 -51.17 -33.17 -22.46
CA LYS A 14 -49.86 -32.52 -22.54
C LYS A 14 -49.16 -32.73 -23.89
N ALA A 15 -49.27 -33.91 -24.43
CA ALA A 15 -48.67 -34.22 -25.75
C ALA A 15 -49.27 -33.40 -26.92
N ASP A 16 -50.52 -32.98 -26.83
CA ASP A 16 -51.18 -32.14 -27.86
C ASP A 16 -50.63 -30.70 -27.84
N ILE A 17 -50.17 -30.25 -26.66
CA ILE A 17 -49.58 -28.95 -26.47
C ILE A 17 -48.12 -28.96 -26.93
N ASP A 18 -47.39 -30.02 -26.60
CA ASP A 18 -45.98 -30.18 -26.97
C ASP A 18 -45.76 -30.33 -28.51
N HIS A 19 -46.77 -30.79 -29.22
CA HIS A 19 -46.74 -30.97 -30.70
C HIS A 19 -47.47 -29.87 -31.46
N TYR A 20 -48.02 -28.84 -30.80
CA TYR A 20 -48.76 -27.78 -31.45
C TYR A 20 -47.81 -26.83 -32.21
N GLN A 21 -47.92 -26.79 -33.56
CA GLN A 21 -47.26 -25.78 -34.41
C GLN A 21 -48.30 -24.80 -34.91
N PRO A 22 -48.21 -23.51 -34.58
CA PRO A 22 -49.09 -22.47 -35.12
C PRO A 22 -48.99 -22.35 -36.62
N ALA A 23 -50.11 -22.40 -37.33
CA ALA A 23 -50.14 -22.17 -38.78
C ALA A 23 -49.73 -20.70 -39.10
N ALA A 24 -48.83 -20.51 -40.07
CA ALA A 24 -48.38 -19.21 -40.52
C ALA A 24 -49.55 -18.41 -41.13
N ALA A 25 -49.75 -17.17 -40.65
CA ALA A 25 -50.76 -16.24 -41.19
C ALA A 25 -50.36 -15.76 -42.61
N PRO A 26 -51.30 -15.54 -43.52
CA PRO A 26 -51.03 -15.07 -44.87
C PRO A 26 -50.56 -13.59 -44.86
N ALA A 27 -49.55 -13.28 -45.68
CA ALA A 27 -48.94 -11.95 -45.83
C ALA A 27 -49.88 -10.95 -46.47
N ALA A 28 -50.07 -9.79 -45.89
CA ALA A 28 -50.74 -8.63 -46.47
C ALA A 28 -49.71 -7.74 -47.25
N PRO A 29 -50.18 -6.99 -48.28
CA PRO A 29 -49.24 -6.37 -49.25
C PRO A 29 -48.57 -5.10 -48.68
N THR A 30 -47.32 -4.96 -49.07
CA THR A 30 -46.36 -3.90 -48.76
C THR A 30 -46.77 -2.52 -49.29
N THR A 31 -46.77 -1.52 -48.43
CA THR A 31 -46.54 -0.11 -48.84
C THR A 31 -45.22 0.35 -48.31
N VAL A 32 -44.32 0.73 -49.22
CA VAL A 32 -42.98 1.26 -48.96
C VAL A 32 -43.07 2.66 -48.38
N SER A 33 -42.60 2.83 -47.18
CA SER A 33 -42.19 4.16 -46.70
C SER A 33 -40.73 4.02 -46.18
N ALA A 34 -39.86 4.80 -46.79
CA ALA A 34 -38.46 4.85 -46.47
C ALA A 34 -38.24 5.56 -45.14
N ALA A 35 -37.80 4.86 -44.10
CA ALA A 35 -37.18 5.44 -42.92
C ALA A 35 -35.79 4.77 -42.77
N ALA A 36 -34.79 5.63 -42.51
CA ALA A 36 -33.40 5.26 -42.35
C ALA A 36 -33.19 4.19 -41.26
N PRO A 37 -32.22 3.29 -41.40
CA PRO A 37 -31.98 2.25 -40.41
C PRO A 37 -31.34 2.86 -39.17
N GLU A 38 -32.08 2.89 -38.07
CA GLU A 38 -31.47 3.01 -36.71
C GLU A 38 -30.62 1.76 -36.49
N THR A 39 -29.33 1.92 -36.53
CA THR A 39 -28.38 0.91 -36.07
C THR A 39 -28.58 0.71 -34.56
N LYS A 40 -29.43 -0.24 -34.18
CA LYS A 40 -29.42 -0.76 -32.82
C LYS A 40 -28.04 -1.36 -32.59
N ALA A 41 -27.24 -0.73 -31.75
CA ALA A 41 -26.00 -1.29 -31.26
C ALA A 41 -26.32 -2.68 -30.68
N THR A 42 -25.93 -3.73 -31.37
CA THR A 42 -25.98 -5.10 -30.86
C THR A 42 -24.98 -5.16 -29.74
N VAL A 43 -25.47 -5.22 -28.49
CA VAL A 43 -24.65 -5.58 -27.34
C VAL A 43 -24.00 -6.92 -27.65
N PRO A 44 -22.68 -7.04 -27.68
CA PRO A 44 -22.04 -8.33 -27.96
C PRO A 44 -22.56 -9.37 -26.98
N ALA A 45 -23.13 -10.46 -27.50
CA ALA A 45 -23.58 -11.55 -26.68
C ALA A 45 -22.39 -12.10 -25.89
N PHE A 46 -22.47 -12.00 -24.57
CA PHE A 46 -21.49 -12.60 -23.68
C PHE A 46 -21.61 -14.11 -23.80
N THR A 47 -20.68 -14.73 -24.51
CA THR A 47 -20.52 -16.20 -24.49
C THR A 47 -19.77 -16.53 -23.22
N PRO A 48 -20.39 -17.26 -22.26
CA PRO A 48 -19.67 -17.71 -21.07
C PRO A 48 -18.51 -18.60 -21.52
N ILE A 49 -17.28 -18.18 -21.20
CA ILE A 49 -16.11 -19.04 -21.36
C ILE A 49 -16.25 -20.15 -20.34
N ALA A 50 -16.43 -21.39 -20.79
CA ALA A 50 -16.35 -22.56 -19.93
C ALA A 50 -14.91 -22.72 -19.46
N GLY A 51 -14.53 -22.01 -18.38
CA GLY A 51 -13.25 -22.16 -17.72
C GLY A 51 -13.31 -23.32 -16.71
N GLN A 52 -12.23 -24.09 -16.61
CA GLN A 52 -12.06 -24.96 -15.45
C GLN A 52 -11.54 -24.13 -14.29
N GLU A 53 -12.25 -24.16 -13.17
CA GLU A 53 -11.75 -23.60 -11.91
C GLU A 53 -10.52 -24.41 -11.47
N GLY A 54 -9.48 -23.72 -11.02
CA GLY A 54 -8.26 -24.36 -10.56
C GLY A 54 -7.57 -23.51 -9.48
N TYR A 55 -6.84 -24.16 -8.59
CA TYR A 55 -6.03 -23.51 -7.57
C TYR A 55 -4.73 -24.29 -7.39
N THR A 56 -3.75 -23.60 -6.83
CA THR A 56 -2.46 -24.21 -6.46
C THR A 56 -2.18 -23.85 -5.02
N ASP A 57 -2.06 -24.84 -4.16
CA ASP A 57 -1.66 -24.66 -2.77
C ASP A 57 -0.13 -24.54 -2.70
N ILE A 58 0.32 -23.41 -2.15
CA ILE A 58 1.75 -23.14 -1.94
C ILE A 58 2.03 -23.22 -0.43
N PRO A 59 2.84 -24.19 0.05
CA PRO A 59 3.19 -24.28 1.47
C PRO A 59 3.89 -23.00 1.96
N ASN A 60 3.49 -22.51 3.13
CA ASN A 60 4.13 -21.34 3.73
C ASN A 60 5.57 -21.66 4.15
N SER A 61 6.51 -20.81 3.78
CA SER A 61 7.88 -20.87 4.28
C SER A 61 7.94 -20.59 5.79
N GLN A 62 8.98 -21.04 6.47
CA GLN A 62 9.20 -20.74 7.89
C GLN A 62 9.26 -19.23 8.15
N ILE A 63 9.89 -18.45 7.25
CA ILE A 63 9.97 -16.99 7.33
C ILE A 63 8.57 -16.41 7.27
N ARG A 64 7.73 -16.85 6.34
CA ARG A 64 6.36 -16.35 6.21
C ARG A 64 5.50 -16.65 7.44
N ASN A 65 5.64 -17.83 8.03
CA ASN A 65 4.95 -18.19 9.26
C ASN A 65 5.37 -17.29 10.44
N VAL A 66 6.67 -16.99 10.57
CA VAL A 66 7.16 -16.06 11.60
C VAL A 66 6.65 -14.65 11.38
N ILE A 67 6.68 -14.14 10.14
CA ILE A 67 6.14 -12.83 9.77
C ILE A 67 4.66 -12.77 10.11
N ALA A 68 3.85 -13.75 9.69
CA ALA A 68 2.42 -13.80 9.94
C ALA A 68 2.10 -13.73 11.45
N LYS A 69 2.80 -14.52 12.26
CA LYS A 69 2.63 -14.50 13.72
C LYS A 69 2.95 -13.13 14.33
N ARG A 70 4.11 -12.53 13.97
CA ARG A 70 4.55 -11.23 14.51
C ARG A 70 3.63 -10.08 14.09
N LEU A 71 3.20 -10.06 12.82
CA LEU A 71 2.29 -9.03 12.33
C LEU A 71 0.90 -9.17 12.93
N ALA A 72 0.37 -10.39 13.08
CA ALA A 72 -0.89 -10.63 13.73
C ALA A 72 -0.84 -10.19 15.21
N GLU A 73 0.20 -10.56 15.95
CA GLU A 73 0.42 -10.13 17.33
C GLU A 73 0.43 -8.60 17.42
N SER A 74 1.22 -7.92 16.60
CA SER A 74 1.29 -6.46 16.57
C SER A 74 -0.09 -5.83 16.29
N LYS A 75 -0.74 -6.27 15.22
CA LYS A 75 -2.00 -5.66 14.76
C LYS A 75 -3.16 -5.83 15.73
N PHE A 76 -3.23 -6.97 16.42
CA PHE A 76 -4.34 -7.28 17.32
C PHE A 76 -4.08 -6.90 18.78
N THR A 77 -2.81 -6.67 19.20
CA THR A 77 -2.50 -6.29 20.59
C THR A 77 -2.22 -4.81 20.77
N ALA A 78 -1.62 -4.14 19.78
CA ALA A 78 -1.34 -2.72 19.85
C ALA A 78 -2.52 -1.93 19.25
N PRO A 79 -3.19 -1.04 20.02
CA PRO A 79 -4.20 -0.15 19.47
C PRO A 79 -3.56 0.87 18.54
N HIS A 80 -3.55 0.56 17.24
CA HIS A 80 -2.98 1.43 16.22
C HIS A 80 -3.86 2.64 15.98
N PHE A 81 -3.26 3.84 15.99
CA PHE A 81 -3.84 5.03 15.39
C PHE A 81 -2.86 5.65 14.37
N TYR A 82 -3.36 6.50 13.51
CA TYR A 82 -2.63 6.95 12.33
C TYR A 82 -2.68 8.46 12.22
N LEU A 83 -1.51 9.09 12.01
CA LEU A 83 -1.38 10.52 11.73
C LEU A 83 -0.82 10.71 10.34
N LYS A 84 -1.48 11.53 9.52
CA LYS A 84 -1.04 11.86 8.16
C LYS A 84 -0.57 13.30 8.10
N MET A 85 0.52 13.54 7.40
CA MET A 85 1.07 14.87 7.18
C MET A 85 1.64 14.99 5.78
N GLU A 86 1.20 16.01 5.05
CA GLU A 86 1.77 16.38 3.77
C GLU A 86 3.00 17.26 3.98
N ILE A 87 4.08 16.93 3.29
CA ILE A 87 5.36 17.64 3.34
C ILE A 87 5.67 18.22 1.98
N ASN A 88 6.03 19.52 1.94
CA ASN A 88 6.60 20.14 0.75
C ASN A 88 8.03 19.64 0.54
N MET A 89 8.33 19.18 -0.67
CA MET A 89 9.60 18.57 -1.03
C MET A 89 10.49 19.45 -1.90
N ASP A 90 10.04 20.63 -2.32
CA ASP A 90 10.77 21.48 -3.28
C ASP A 90 12.18 21.81 -2.78
N ASN A 91 12.31 22.27 -1.52
CA ASN A 91 13.60 22.58 -0.93
C ASN A 91 14.46 21.33 -0.72
N ALA A 92 13.86 20.21 -0.30
CA ALA A 92 14.57 18.96 -0.11
C ALA A 92 15.09 18.38 -1.45
N MET A 93 14.35 18.54 -2.54
CA MET A 93 14.77 18.15 -3.89
C MET A 93 15.97 18.98 -4.36
N THR A 94 15.90 20.28 -4.16
CA THR A 94 17.00 21.20 -4.51
C THR A 94 18.25 20.91 -3.67
N ALA A 95 18.10 20.81 -2.36
CA ALA A 95 19.20 20.50 -1.45
C ALA A 95 19.86 19.15 -1.75
N ARG A 96 19.04 18.11 -2.06
CA ARG A 96 19.57 16.81 -2.44
C ARG A 96 20.37 16.86 -3.74
N ALA A 97 19.92 17.63 -4.74
CA ALA A 97 20.66 17.81 -6.00
C ALA A 97 22.04 18.40 -5.72
N GLN A 98 22.10 19.51 -4.97
CA GLN A 98 23.36 20.18 -4.58
C GLN A 98 24.30 19.27 -3.75
N LEU A 99 23.74 18.54 -2.77
CA LEU A 99 24.51 17.59 -1.97
C LEU A 99 25.14 16.50 -2.83
N ASN A 100 24.43 16.01 -3.84
CA ASN A 100 24.92 14.96 -4.73
C ASN A 100 26.00 15.43 -5.73
N GLU A 101 26.23 16.73 -5.90
CA GLU A 101 27.35 17.26 -6.71
C GLU A 101 28.71 17.00 -6.03
N SER A 102 28.74 17.01 -4.69
CA SER A 102 29.99 16.86 -3.91
C SER A 102 30.05 15.59 -3.06
N SER A 103 28.96 14.87 -2.92
CA SER A 103 28.89 13.66 -2.08
C SER A 103 29.62 12.48 -2.73
N PRO A 104 30.47 11.74 -1.98
CA PRO A 104 31.15 10.54 -2.48
C PRO A 104 30.19 9.38 -2.74
N VAL A 105 28.97 9.44 -2.17
CA VAL A 105 27.92 8.43 -2.32
C VAL A 105 26.62 9.12 -2.71
N LYS A 106 25.87 8.55 -3.65
CA LYS A 106 24.58 9.10 -4.07
C LYS A 106 23.57 9.04 -2.93
N ILE A 107 23.12 10.20 -2.46
CA ILE A 107 22.11 10.37 -1.42
C ILE A 107 20.71 10.25 -2.04
N SER A 108 19.89 9.37 -1.50
CA SER A 108 18.49 9.19 -1.89
C SER A 108 17.56 10.05 -1.04
N PHE A 109 16.29 10.21 -1.47
CA PHE A 109 15.25 10.82 -0.62
C PHE A 109 15.01 10.02 0.66
N ASN A 110 15.13 8.68 0.58
CA ASN A 110 14.97 7.85 1.78
C ASN A 110 16.05 8.16 2.83
N ASP A 111 17.28 8.44 2.42
CA ASP A 111 18.36 8.79 3.36
C ASP A 111 18.12 10.14 4.03
N LEU A 112 17.52 11.11 3.32
CA LEU A 112 17.05 12.37 3.92
C LEU A 112 15.95 12.12 4.96
N VAL A 113 14.96 11.28 4.65
CA VAL A 113 13.89 10.89 5.58
C VAL A 113 14.48 10.19 6.82
N VAL A 114 15.39 9.24 6.64
CA VAL A 114 16.07 8.54 7.76
C VAL A 114 16.78 9.55 8.66
N LYS A 115 17.50 10.51 8.09
CA LYS A 115 18.21 11.53 8.89
C LYS A 115 17.24 12.48 9.59
N ALA A 116 16.18 12.96 8.92
CA ALA A 116 15.18 13.84 9.51
C ALA A 116 14.46 13.15 10.67
N VAL A 117 14.02 11.90 10.47
CA VAL A 117 13.41 11.06 11.52
C VAL A 117 14.37 10.86 12.70
N ALA A 118 15.64 10.55 12.43
CA ALA A 118 16.63 10.34 13.49
C ALA A 118 16.83 11.60 14.35
N MET A 119 16.86 12.77 13.73
CA MET A 119 16.99 14.05 14.45
C MET A 119 15.71 14.39 15.23
N ALA A 120 14.53 14.14 14.64
CA ALA A 120 13.24 14.34 15.30
C ALA A 120 13.08 13.41 16.52
N LEU A 121 13.50 12.14 16.44
CA LEU A 121 13.46 11.21 17.57
C LEU A 121 14.33 11.67 18.76
N ARG A 122 15.40 12.39 18.53
CA ARG A 122 16.21 13.03 19.59
C ARG A 122 15.43 14.12 20.34
N GLN A 123 14.58 14.85 19.62
CA GLN A 123 13.74 15.92 20.18
C GLN A 123 12.47 15.35 20.84
N HIS A 124 12.00 14.20 20.37
CA HIS A 124 10.77 13.55 20.81
C HIS A 124 11.03 12.13 21.39
N PRO A 125 11.73 12.00 22.54
CA PRO A 125 12.11 10.67 23.07
C PRO A 125 10.91 9.81 23.48
N ALA A 126 9.73 10.39 23.63
CA ALA A 126 8.50 9.64 23.89
C ALA A 126 8.03 8.82 22.68
N VAL A 127 8.41 9.20 21.45
CA VAL A 127 8.14 8.44 20.22
C VAL A 127 9.17 7.31 20.02
N ASN A 128 10.40 7.51 20.52
CA ASN A 128 11.47 6.51 20.48
C ASN A 128 11.36 5.52 21.64
N ALA A 129 10.25 4.79 21.70
CA ALA A 129 9.86 3.97 22.83
C ALA A 129 9.35 2.58 22.42
N SER A 130 9.24 1.69 23.42
CA SER A 130 8.64 0.36 23.29
C SER A 130 7.67 0.08 24.43
N TRP A 131 6.53 -0.49 24.13
CA TRP A 131 5.59 -1.01 25.12
C TRP A 131 6.08 -2.36 25.65
N MET A 132 6.31 -2.47 26.98
CA MET A 132 6.85 -3.65 27.63
C MET A 132 5.84 -4.35 28.56
N GLY A 133 4.54 -4.01 28.45
CA GLY A 133 3.48 -4.54 29.30
C GLY A 133 3.30 -3.72 30.60
N ASP A 134 4.22 -3.84 31.52
CA ASP A 134 4.22 -3.16 32.82
C ASP A 134 4.88 -1.76 32.81
N LYS A 135 5.59 -1.43 31.73
CA LYS A 135 6.34 -0.17 31.59
C LYS A 135 6.49 0.22 30.13
N ILE A 136 6.78 1.50 29.92
CA ILE A 136 7.23 2.04 28.64
C ILE A 136 8.76 2.18 28.71
N ARG A 137 9.46 1.54 27.79
CA ARG A 137 10.91 1.69 27.63
C ARG A 137 11.20 2.81 26.65
N ARG A 138 11.81 3.90 27.08
CA ARG A 138 12.34 4.96 26.21
C ARG A 138 13.80 4.64 25.86
N HIS A 139 14.10 4.69 24.56
CA HIS A 139 15.46 4.41 24.09
C HIS A 139 16.30 5.69 24.05
N HIS A 140 17.55 5.63 24.51
CA HIS A 140 18.49 6.75 24.43
C HIS A 140 19.27 6.80 23.13
N HIS A 141 19.34 5.66 22.40
CA HIS A 141 19.92 5.53 21.08
C HIS A 141 18.83 5.55 20.01
N VAL A 142 19.20 5.93 18.81
CA VAL A 142 18.28 5.95 17.66
C VAL A 142 18.76 4.95 16.63
N HIS A 143 18.05 3.82 16.54
CA HIS A 143 18.29 2.75 15.58
C HIS A 143 17.10 2.65 14.65
N ILE A 144 17.30 2.98 13.37
CA ILE A 144 16.21 3.04 12.38
C ILE A 144 16.22 1.78 11.53
N GLY A 145 15.15 1.01 11.64
CA GLY A 145 14.85 -0.08 10.74
C GLY A 145 14.30 0.45 9.42
N ILE A 146 14.82 -0.04 8.30
CA ILE A 146 14.34 0.32 6.96
C ILE A 146 13.73 -0.93 6.33
N ALA A 147 12.43 -0.90 6.05
CA ALA A 147 11.73 -2.03 5.44
C ALA A 147 12.21 -2.27 4.00
N VAL A 148 12.69 -3.47 3.72
CA VAL A 148 13.16 -3.91 2.40
C VAL A 148 12.36 -5.12 1.95
N ALA A 149 11.72 -5.02 0.79
CA ALA A 149 11.00 -6.13 0.16
C ALA A 149 12.01 -7.16 -0.37
N ILE A 150 11.76 -8.43 -0.07
CA ILE A 150 12.49 -9.60 -0.57
C ILE A 150 11.50 -10.59 -1.17
N GLU A 151 11.99 -11.58 -1.92
CA GLU A 151 11.16 -12.59 -2.58
C GLU A 151 10.16 -13.28 -1.63
N ASP A 152 10.60 -13.66 -0.43
CA ASP A 152 9.80 -14.39 0.55
C ASP A 152 8.99 -13.47 1.50
N GLY A 153 9.03 -12.14 1.33
CA GLY A 153 8.32 -11.20 2.19
C GLY A 153 9.04 -9.88 2.41
N LEU A 154 9.25 -9.50 3.67
CA LEU A 154 9.86 -8.24 4.07
C LEU A 154 10.85 -8.47 5.20
N ILE A 155 12.02 -7.82 5.11
CA ILE A 155 13.02 -7.79 6.18
C ILE A 155 13.34 -6.33 6.52
N VAL A 156 13.77 -6.08 7.76
CA VAL A 156 14.00 -4.72 8.28
C VAL A 156 15.46 -4.59 8.76
N PRO A 157 16.42 -4.35 7.84
CA PRO A 157 17.78 -4.00 8.24
C PRO A 157 17.82 -2.70 9.05
N VAL A 158 18.80 -2.57 9.94
CA VAL A 158 18.85 -1.53 10.96
C VAL A 158 20.08 -0.64 10.79
N VAL A 159 19.85 0.63 10.51
CA VAL A 159 20.88 1.68 10.58
C VAL A 159 21.03 2.11 12.04
N ARG A 160 22.14 1.69 12.65
CA ARG A 160 22.41 1.96 14.08
C ARG A 160 22.92 3.37 14.29
N PHE A 161 22.53 4.01 15.40
CA PHE A 161 22.95 5.39 15.76
C PHE A 161 22.80 6.37 14.60
N ALA A 162 21.63 6.32 13.92
CA ALA A 162 21.35 7.12 12.72
C ALA A 162 21.43 8.63 13.00
N ASP A 163 21.12 9.05 14.23
CA ASP A 163 21.24 10.44 14.70
C ASP A 163 22.68 10.96 14.66
N GLN A 164 23.69 10.09 14.88
CA GLN A 164 25.11 10.45 14.93
C GLN A 164 25.79 10.36 13.55
N LYS A 165 25.15 9.77 12.54
CA LYS A 165 25.70 9.56 11.20
C LYS A 165 25.43 10.74 10.29
N THR A 166 26.38 11.02 9.40
CA THR A 166 26.20 11.97 8.29
C THR A 166 25.32 11.36 7.20
N LEU A 167 24.76 12.18 6.31
CA LEU A 167 23.97 11.69 5.16
C LEU A 167 24.73 10.70 4.27
N PRO A 168 26.00 10.95 3.87
CA PRO A 168 26.76 9.98 3.11
C PRO A 168 26.99 8.64 3.83
N GLN A 169 27.17 8.66 5.17
CA GLN A 169 27.29 7.45 5.96
C GLN A 169 25.99 6.65 6.00
N ILE A 170 24.85 7.34 6.18
CA ILE A 170 23.52 6.70 6.13
C ILE A 170 23.29 6.11 4.74
N ALA A 171 23.59 6.85 3.67
CA ALA A 171 23.39 6.40 2.29
C ALA A 171 24.24 5.15 1.96
N ALA A 172 25.50 5.14 2.37
CA ALA A 172 26.39 3.99 2.16
C ALA A 172 25.90 2.75 2.90
N GLU A 173 25.59 2.88 4.20
CA GLU A 173 25.13 1.78 5.05
C GLU A 173 23.74 1.25 4.62
N SER A 174 22.79 2.14 4.33
CA SER A 174 21.47 1.76 3.83
C SER A 174 21.56 0.96 2.54
N LYS A 175 22.44 1.39 1.62
CA LYS A 175 22.67 0.69 0.35
C LYS A 175 23.30 -0.69 0.56
N GLU A 176 24.29 -0.80 1.43
CA GLU A 176 24.95 -2.07 1.78
C GLU A 176 23.95 -3.04 2.40
N LEU A 177 23.22 -2.59 3.43
CA LEU A 177 22.22 -3.40 4.13
C LEU A 177 21.09 -3.87 3.19
N ALA A 178 20.59 -2.97 2.32
CA ALA A 178 19.58 -3.33 1.33
C ALA A 178 20.11 -4.37 0.31
N GLY A 179 21.38 -4.27 -0.08
CA GLY A 179 22.05 -5.25 -0.93
C GLY A 179 22.18 -6.61 -0.24
N LYS A 180 22.60 -6.63 1.02
CA LYS A 180 22.67 -7.86 1.85
C LYS A 180 21.28 -8.48 2.02
N ALA A 181 20.24 -7.65 2.24
CA ALA A 181 18.86 -8.10 2.38
C ALA A 181 18.38 -8.87 1.15
N LYS A 182 18.51 -8.27 -0.04
CA LYS A 182 18.13 -8.88 -1.32
C LYS A 182 18.88 -10.16 -1.63
N ASN A 183 20.14 -10.25 -1.20
CA ASN A 183 21.00 -11.43 -1.41
C ASN A 183 20.89 -12.46 -0.27
N LYS A 184 19.96 -12.28 0.69
CA LYS A 184 19.78 -13.18 1.86
C LYS A 184 21.06 -13.34 2.71
N LYS A 185 21.89 -12.27 2.80
CA LYS A 185 23.21 -12.28 3.49
C LYS A 185 23.25 -11.45 4.77
N LEU A 186 22.10 -10.91 5.23
CA LEU A 186 22.03 -10.18 6.49
C LEU A 186 22.32 -11.08 7.67
N GLN A 187 23.15 -10.58 8.61
CA GLN A 187 23.38 -11.24 9.89
C GLN A 187 22.27 -10.90 10.89
N PRO A 188 21.97 -11.76 11.87
CA PRO A 188 20.88 -11.52 12.83
C PRO A 188 20.96 -10.18 13.57
N ASN A 189 22.15 -9.69 13.84
CA ASN A 189 22.37 -8.39 14.47
C ASN A 189 22.14 -7.19 13.51
N GLU A 190 22.07 -7.42 12.21
CA GLU A 190 21.83 -6.37 11.22
C GLU A 190 20.32 -6.09 10.99
N PHE A 191 19.42 -6.97 11.42
CA PHE A 191 17.96 -6.81 11.29
C PHE A 191 17.21 -6.94 12.61
N SER A 192 17.86 -6.63 13.72
CA SER A 192 17.26 -6.64 15.06
C SER A 192 17.74 -5.46 15.87
N GLY A 193 16.93 -5.05 16.87
CA GLY A 193 17.26 -3.98 17.81
C GLY A 193 17.03 -2.57 17.26
N ASN A 194 16.16 -2.41 16.26
CA ASN A 194 15.59 -1.14 15.87
C ASN A 194 14.74 -0.54 16.98
N THR A 195 14.64 0.78 17.02
CA THR A 195 13.81 1.52 17.99
C THR A 195 12.69 2.30 17.27
N PHE A 196 12.76 2.37 15.95
CA PHE A 196 11.79 2.97 15.05
C PHE A 196 11.94 2.36 13.65
N THR A 197 10.85 2.23 12.94
CA THR A 197 10.86 1.65 11.59
C THR A 197 10.36 2.64 10.53
N ILE A 198 10.97 2.64 9.35
CA ILE A 198 10.53 3.38 8.17
C ILE A 198 10.20 2.37 7.06
N SER A 199 9.02 2.53 6.46
CA SER A 199 8.58 1.77 5.28
C SER A 199 8.31 2.74 4.14
N ASN A 200 8.99 2.58 3.01
CA ASN A 200 8.88 3.49 1.87
C ASN A 200 8.39 2.72 0.63
N LEU A 201 7.20 3.09 0.14
CA LEU A 201 6.58 2.57 -1.08
C LEU A 201 6.47 3.64 -2.19
N GLY A 202 7.08 4.81 -1.99
CA GLY A 202 7.04 5.90 -2.97
C GLY A 202 7.62 5.53 -4.33
N MET A 203 8.61 4.62 -4.37
CA MET A 203 9.17 4.10 -5.63
C MET A 203 8.23 3.16 -6.38
N MET A 204 7.17 2.67 -5.74
CA MET A 204 6.11 1.84 -6.32
C MET A 204 4.86 2.66 -6.66
N ASP A 205 4.99 3.98 -6.73
CA ASP A 205 3.93 4.93 -7.06
C ASP A 205 2.76 4.96 -6.08
N ILE A 206 2.96 4.50 -4.84
CA ILE A 206 1.96 4.55 -3.77
C ILE A 206 1.93 5.95 -3.16
N GLU A 207 0.77 6.61 -3.19
CA GLU A 207 0.60 7.95 -2.67
C GLU A 207 0.67 7.99 -1.14
N GLU A 208 -0.08 7.11 -0.49
CA GLU A 208 -0.09 6.94 0.96
C GLU A 208 -0.51 5.53 1.36
N PHE A 209 -0.08 5.09 2.52
CA PHE A 209 -0.51 3.81 3.11
C PHE A 209 -0.32 3.83 4.62
N THR A 210 -0.96 2.91 5.31
CA THR A 210 -0.77 2.66 6.74
C THR A 210 0.06 1.40 6.93
N ALA A 211 1.17 1.50 7.67
CA ALA A 211 2.01 0.37 7.99
C ALA A 211 1.61 -0.27 9.33
N ILE A 212 1.83 -1.58 9.47
CA ILE A 212 1.70 -2.28 10.75
C ILE A 212 2.99 -2.07 11.54
N ILE A 213 2.87 -1.70 12.81
CA ILE A 213 4.01 -1.48 13.70
C ILE A 213 4.84 -2.76 13.78
N ASN A 214 6.17 -2.61 13.69
CA ASN A 214 7.13 -3.70 13.82
C ASN A 214 7.58 -3.83 15.29
N PRO A 215 7.06 -4.78 16.07
CA PRO A 215 7.44 -4.90 17.47
C PRO A 215 8.94 -5.17 17.65
N PRO A 216 9.60 -4.59 18.68
CA PRO A 216 9.03 -3.88 19.82
C PRO A 216 8.86 -2.36 19.64
N ASP A 217 9.00 -1.81 18.43
CA ASP A 217 8.83 -0.38 18.19
C ASP A 217 7.41 0.07 18.57
N SER A 218 7.28 1.31 19.06
CA SER A 218 5.97 1.94 19.28
C SER A 218 5.42 2.64 18.05
N CYS A 219 6.27 2.92 17.05
CA CYS A 219 5.87 3.65 15.86
C CYS A 219 6.57 3.14 14.59
N ILE A 220 5.87 3.32 13.46
CA ILE A 220 6.41 3.12 12.12
C ILE A 220 5.97 4.25 11.20
N LEU A 221 6.89 4.78 10.40
CA LEU A 221 6.62 5.82 9.41
C LEU A 221 6.48 5.21 8.02
N ALA A 222 5.30 5.36 7.42
CA ALA A 222 5.04 5.06 6.03
C ALA A 222 5.32 6.30 5.17
N VAL A 223 6.11 6.11 4.09
CA VAL A 223 6.54 7.17 3.17
C VAL A 223 5.94 6.90 1.80
N GLY A 224 5.11 7.84 1.33
CA GLY A 224 4.50 7.80 0.02
C GLY A 224 5.39 8.37 -1.08
N ARG A 225 4.86 8.39 -2.32
CA ARG A 225 5.54 8.99 -3.47
C ARG A 225 5.63 10.52 -3.36
N ILE A 226 6.62 11.10 -4.02
CA ILE A 226 6.65 12.52 -4.31
C ILE A 226 5.77 12.75 -5.53
N ARG A 227 4.83 13.70 -5.44
CA ARG A 227 3.92 14.07 -6.53
C ARG A 227 3.84 15.58 -6.69
N GLU A 228 3.57 16.01 -7.90
CA GLU A 228 3.31 17.41 -8.20
C GLU A 228 1.86 17.77 -7.89
N ILE A 229 1.67 18.94 -7.28
CA ILE A 229 0.36 19.56 -7.04
C ILE A 229 0.37 21.00 -7.49
N VAL A 230 -0.80 21.54 -7.83
CA VAL A 230 -0.97 22.96 -8.08
C VAL A 230 -1.32 23.64 -6.76
N VAL A 231 -0.52 24.64 -6.37
CA VAL A 231 -0.72 25.42 -5.15
C VAL A 231 -0.96 26.90 -5.49
N LYS A 232 -1.75 27.60 -4.68
CA LYS A 232 -1.90 29.04 -4.80
C LYS A 232 -0.62 29.75 -4.36
N LYS A 233 -0.09 30.66 -5.19
CA LYS A 233 1.09 31.47 -4.88
C LYS A 233 0.82 32.92 -5.26
N GLY A 234 0.58 33.77 -4.25
CA GLY A 234 0.10 35.14 -4.47
C GLY A 234 -1.24 35.16 -5.19
N ASP A 235 -1.34 35.90 -6.29
CA ASP A 235 -2.52 35.99 -7.15
C ASP A 235 -2.57 34.94 -8.28
N GLY A 236 -1.58 34.04 -8.34
CA GLY A 236 -1.47 32.99 -9.36
C GLY A 236 -1.39 31.59 -8.75
N PHE A 237 -0.98 30.65 -9.61
CA PHE A 237 -0.75 29.26 -9.25
C PHE A 237 0.70 28.87 -9.55
N ALA A 238 1.22 27.93 -8.78
CA ALA A 238 2.54 27.33 -9.02
C ALA A 238 2.43 25.81 -8.86
N VAL A 239 3.37 25.09 -9.48
CA VAL A 239 3.56 23.66 -9.23
C VAL A 239 4.47 23.51 -8.03
N SER A 240 4.16 22.59 -7.13
CA SER A 240 4.94 22.25 -5.96
C SER A 240 4.97 20.73 -5.79
N ASN A 241 6.10 20.21 -5.31
CA ASN A 241 6.26 18.79 -5.04
C ASN A 241 5.91 18.49 -3.58
N VAL A 242 5.07 17.50 -3.38
CA VAL A 242 4.65 17.08 -2.04
C VAL A 242 4.82 15.58 -1.84
N MET A 243 4.98 15.18 -0.60
CA MET A 243 5.08 13.79 -0.17
C MET A 243 4.19 13.56 1.05
N MET A 244 3.41 12.47 1.05
CA MET A 244 2.61 12.09 2.21
C MET A 244 3.41 11.20 3.15
N LEU A 245 3.42 11.57 4.43
CA LEU A 245 3.91 10.74 5.53
C LEU A 245 2.73 10.26 6.37
N THR A 246 2.70 8.97 6.70
CA THR A 246 1.72 8.39 7.61
C THR A 246 2.45 7.70 8.76
N LEU A 247 2.27 8.22 9.97
CA LEU A 247 2.82 7.66 11.19
C LEU A 247 1.77 6.73 11.84
N SER A 248 2.09 5.45 11.96
CA SER A 248 1.32 4.50 12.78
C SER A 248 1.92 4.43 14.16
N CYS A 249 1.10 4.62 15.20
CA CYS A 249 1.53 4.62 16.60
C CYS A 249 0.74 3.61 17.42
N ASP A 250 1.40 3.00 18.40
CA ASP A 250 0.78 2.25 19.49
C ASP A 250 0.26 3.22 20.55
N HIS A 251 -1.08 3.36 20.65
CA HIS A 251 -1.71 4.33 21.55
C HIS A 251 -1.46 4.05 23.05
N ARG A 252 -0.90 2.90 23.39
CA ARG A 252 -0.51 2.58 24.78
C ARG A 252 0.76 3.33 25.20
N SER A 253 1.63 3.67 24.27
CA SER A 253 2.93 4.29 24.51
C SER A 253 3.07 5.71 23.95
N VAL A 254 2.31 6.04 22.91
CA VAL A 254 2.36 7.33 22.22
C VAL A 254 0.94 7.83 22.01
N ASP A 255 0.69 9.10 22.39
CA ASP A 255 -0.59 9.78 22.17
C ASP A 255 -0.58 10.64 20.88
N GLY A 256 -1.76 11.15 20.48
CA GLY A 256 -1.94 11.92 19.27
C GLY A 256 -1.12 13.22 19.26
N ALA A 257 -1.03 13.95 20.36
CA ALA A 257 -0.29 15.20 20.44
C ALA A 257 1.22 14.97 20.31
N THR A 258 1.74 13.92 20.96
CA THR A 258 3.15 13.52 20.89
C THR A 258 3.54 13.10 19.47
N GLY A 259 2.71 12.27 18.82
CA GLY A 259 2.95 11.85 17.45
C GLY A 259 2.86 13.00 16.45
N ALA A 260 1.92 13.93 16.64
CA ALA A 260 1.78 15.11 15.79
C ALA A 260 2.97 16.07 15.93
N ALA A 261 3.45 16.34 17.13
CA ALA A 261 4.63 17.16 17.38
C ALA A 261 5.89 16.54 16.75
N PHE A 262 6.04 15.22 16.83
CA PHE A 262 7.11 14.50 16.14
C PHE A 262 7.06 14.72 14.62
N LEU A 263 5.90 14.53 13.99
CA LEU A 263 5.76 14.74 12.54
C LEU A 263 6.05 16.18 12.13
N GLN A 264 5.66 17.17 12.95
CA GLN A 264 6.02 18.57 12.71
C GLN A 264 7.52 18.80 12.73
N SER A 265 8.28 18.09 13.57
CA SER A 265 9.73 18.18 13.59
C SER A 265 10.41 17.43 12.45
N VAL A 266 9.74 16.44 11.85
CA VAL A 266 10.21 15.76 10.63
C VAL A 266 9.99 16.64 9.40
N LYS A 267 8.90 17.43 9.38
CA LYS A 267 8.54 18.38 8.33
C LYS A 267 9.55 19.53 8.22
#